data_c69ad389b1703abedd2a53b8b4465170
#
_entry.id   c69ad389b1703abedd2a53b8b4465170
#
_cell.length_a   1.000
_cell.length_b   1.000
_cell.length_c   1.000
_cell.angle_alpha   90.00
_cell.angle_beta   90.00
_cell.angle_gamma   90.00
#
_symmetry.space_group_name_H-M   'P 1'
#
loop_
_entity.id
_entity.type
_entity.pdbx_description
1 polymer ?
#
loop_
_entity_poly.entity_id
_entity_poly.type
_entity_poly.pdbx_seq_one_letter_code
_entity_poly.pdbx_strand_id
1 'polypeptide(L)'
;MTQSPEIRRLFAFDTEFDADGTVVRPGAWTPAKRSYLPAEVEALVAQGRLEAREQALSEVENIRAMALSNIAQAVASAMPTLKAVAQAHRKQAADLALAAARTIAGAALDRFPHAPLKAALELLAQEIDASPRLVVRASGLDDEARGLIERACADSGFTGVVAFRDEPGMAQAAFQLEWADGRADHDPQGSADRVAEALTAALAAEAGHAETLPVDRSMF
;
A
#
# COMPACT_ATOMS: atom_id res chain seq x y z
N MET A 1 35.56 -34.66 39.92
CA MET A 1 36.29 -35.44 38.90
C MET A 1 35.67 -36.82 38.85
N THR A 2 34.71 -37.03 37.97
CA THR A 2 33.97 -38.28 37.83
C THR A 2 34.46 -38.93 36.54
N GLN A 3 35.25 -40.00 36.66
CA GLN A 3 35.73 -40.79 35.55
C GLN A 3 34.54 -41.59 34.99
N SER A 4 34.26 -41.42 33.70
CA SER A 4 33.32 -42.28 32.99
C SER A 4 33.94 -43.69 32.85
N PRO A 5 33.16 -44.77 33.09
CA PRO A 5 33.66 -46.12 32.90
C PRO A 5 33.91 -46.40 31.41
N GLU A 6 35.17 -46.72 31.08
CA GLU A 6 35.52 -47.29 29.78
C GLU A 6 34.72 -48.58 29.56
N ILE A 7 33.79 -48.55 28.62
CA ILE A 7 33.08 -49.74 28.17
C ILE A 7 34.07 -50.54 27.32
N ARG A 8 34.73 -51.50 27.93
CA ARG A 8 35.54 -52.50 27.22
C ARG A 8 34.56 -53.35 26.38
N ARG A 9 34.52 -53.12 25.08
CA ARG A 9 33.83 -54.01 24.15
C ARG A 9 34.67 -55.27 24.00
N LEU A 10 34.13 -56.41 24.48
CA LEU A 10 34.72 -57.71 24.22
C LEU A 10 34.74 -57.95 22.72
N PHE A 11 35.88 -58.33 22.16
CA PHE A 11 36.01 -58.73 20.78
C PHE A 11 35.27 -60.05 20.59
N ALA A 12 34.19 -60.06 19.85
CA ALA A 12 33.42 -61.25 19.54
C ALA A 12 33.94 -61.87 18.24
N PHE A 13 34.48 -63.08 18.32
CA PHE A 13 34.76 -63.86 17.12
C PHE A 13 33.44 -64.42 16.63
N ASP A 14 32.99 -63.96 15.47
CA ASP A 14 31.72 -64.39 14.84
C ASP A 14 31.85 -65.64 13.99
N THR A 15 33.07 -66.21 13.86
CA THR A 15 33.35 -67.50 13.21
C THR A 15 33.50 -68.57 14.28
N GLU A 16 32.66 -69.60 14.23
CA GLU A 16 32.69 -70.75 15.11
C GLU A 16 33.36 -71.95 14.40
N PHE A 17 34.29 -72.60 15.15
CA PHE A 17 35.03 -73.79 14.68
C PHE A 17 34.64 -74.96 15.61
N ASP A 18 34.59 -76.18 15.06
CA ASP A 18 34.49 -77.39 15.86
C ASP A 18 35.82 -77.85 16.46
N ALA A 19 35.82 -78.98 17.17
CA ALA A 19 37.03 -79.51 17.78
C ALA A 19 38.11 -79.96 16.78
N ASP A 20 37.72 -80.19 15.53
CA ASP A 20 38.59 -80.61 14.46
C ASP A 20 39.06 -79.40 13.59
N GLY A 21 38.68 -78.17 14.01
CA GLY A 21 39.06 -76.92 13.28
C GLY A 21 38.24 -76.62 12.04
N THR A 22 37.11 -77.32 11.85
CA THR A 22 36.20 -77.05 10.71
C THR A 22 35.28 -75.89 11.08
N VAL A 23 35.02 -74.97 10.17
CA VAL A 23 34.14 -73.83 10.36
C VAL A 23 32.69 -74.32 10.42
N VAL A 24 32.09 -74.28 11.65
CA VAL A 24 30.68 -74.65 11.90
C VAL A 24 29.76 -73.50 11.54
N ARG A 25 30.19 -72.31 11.79
CA ARG A 25 29.46 -71.09 11.47
C ARG A 25 30.40 -70.02 10.90
N PRO A 26 30.26 -69.68 9.62
CA PRO A 26 31.09 -68.62 9.02
C PRO A 26 30.70 -67.25 9.62
N GLY A 27 31.68 -66.49 10.04
CA GLY A 27 31.46 -65.11 10.41
C GLY A 27 31.03 -64.22 9.25
N ALA A 28 30.43 -63.11 9.58
CA ALA A 28 29.98 -62.12 8.59
C ALA A 28 31.16 -61.41 7.87
N TRP A 29 32.39 -61.60 8.34
CA TRP A 29 33.56 -60.98 7.75
C TRP A 29 33.93 -61.62 6.43
N THR A 30 33.82 -60.86 5.34
CA THR A 30 34.35 -61.28 4.05
C THR A 30 35.64 -60.46 3.78
N PRO A 31 36.77 -61.16 3.43
CA PRO A 31 37.99 -60.44 3.11
C PRO A 31 37.80 -59.56 1.91
N ALA A 32 38.30 -58.31 2.01
CA ALA A 32 38.28 -57.41 0.89
C ALA A 32 39.01 -58.05 -0.30
N LYS A 33 38.39 -58.00 -1.47
CA LYS A 33 38.96 -58.49 -2.71
C LYS A 33 40.29 -57.74 -3.01
N ARG A 34 41.40 -58.44 -3.02
CA ARG A 34 42.74 -57.85 -3.20
C ARG A 34 43.15 -57.59 -4.63
N SER A 35 42.45 -58.20 -5.61
CA SER A 35 42.71 -58.00 -7.04
C SER A 35 41.41 -57.98 -7.81
N TYR A 36 41.31 -57.08 -8.78
CA TYR A 36 40.18 -56.98 -9.68
C TYR A 36 40.63 -57.25 -11.10
N LEU A 37 39.78 -57.86 -11.90
CA LEU A 37 40.01 -57.97 -13.34
C LEU A 37 39.85 -56.60 -13.99
N PRO A 38 40.52 -56.30 -15.10
CA PRO A 38 40.38 -55.03 -15.79
C PRO A 38 38.94 -54.65 -16.10
N ALA A 39 38.11 -55.59 -16.53
CA ALA A 39 36.68 -55.38 -16.82
C ALA A 39 35.85 -55.00 -15.54
N GLU A 40 36.22 -55.56 -14.38
CA GLU A 40 35.58 -55.21 -13.11
C GLU A 40 35.95 -53.77 -12.69
N VAL A 41 37.18 -53.36 -12.91
CA VAL A 41 37.62 -51.97 -12.65
C VAL A 41 36.89 -51.00 -13.54
N GLU A 42 36.74 -51.30 -14.84
CA GLU A 42 35.98 -50.48 -15.78
C GLU A 42 34.52 -50.36 -15.39
N ALA A 43 33.88 -51.47 -14.96
CA ALA A 43 32.50 -51.44 -14.48
C ALA A 43 32.34 -50.60 -13.21
N LEU A 44 33.23 -50.72 -12.23
CA LEU A 44 33.21 -49.92 -11.02
C LEU A 44 33.43 -48.42 -11.28
N VAL A 45 34.34 -48.11 -12.21
CA VAL A 45 34.59 -46.70 -12.64
C VAL A 45 33.36 -46.14 -13.36
N ALA A 46 32.72 -46.94 -14.23
CA ALA A 46 31.52 -46.51 -14.95
C ALA A 46 30.36 -46.26 -13.98
N GLN A 47 30.17 -47.18 -13.02
CA GLN A 47 29.16 -47.03 -11.97
C GLN A 47 29.43 -45.77 -11.09
N GLY A 48 30.65 -45.59 -10.59
CA GLY A 48 31.02 -44.44 -9.80
C GLY A 48 30.83 -43.08 -10.54
N ARG A 49 31.08 -43.08 -11.88
CA ARG A 49 30.80 -41.91 -12.71
C ARG A 49 29.31 -41.61 -12.82
N LEU A 50 28.47 -42.64 -12.97
CA LEU A 50 27.02 -42.45 -13.01
C LEU A 50 26.50 -41.93 -11.66
N GLU A 51 26.88 -42.53 -10.55
CA GLU A 51 26.51 -42.12 -9.20
C GLU A 51 26.95 -40.67 -8.92
N ALA A 52 28.21 -40.32 -9.25
CA ALA A 52 28.72 -38.97 -9.09
C ALA A 52 27.95 -37.94 -9.94
N ARG A 53 27.56 -38.34 -11.18
CA ARG A 53 26.75 -37.47 -12.05
C ARG A 53 25.36 -37.26 -11.52
N GLU A 54 24.70 -38.32 -11.05
CA GLU A 54 23.36 -38.22 -10.44
C GLU A 54 23.39 -37.34 -9.16
N GLN A 55 24.39 -37.54 -8.32
CA GLN A 55 24.59 -36.73 -7.13
C GLN A 55 24.84 -35.27 -7.47
N ALA A 56 25.68 -34.95 -8.45
CA ALA A 56 25.93 -33.59 -8.89
C ALA A 56 24.68 -32.93 -9.47
N LEU A 57 23.87 -33.65 -10.25
CA LEU A 57 22.60 -33.13 -10.76
C LEU A 57 21.60 -32.83 -9.64
N SER A 58 21.47 -33.77 -8.69
CA SER A 58 20.61 -33.57 -7.53
C SER A 58 21.05 -32.37 -6.68
N GLU A 59 22.34 -32.17 -6.48
CA GLU A 59 22.90 -31.01 -5.77
C GLU A 59 22.59 -29.70 -6.50
N VAL A 60 22.76 -29.66 -7.84
CA VAL A 60 22.40 -28.48 -8.66
C VAL A 60 20.92 -28.16 -8.56
N GLU A 61 20.05 -29.16 -8.60
CA GLU A 61 18.59 -28.99 -8.46
C GLU A 61 18.24 -28.43 -7.07
N ASN A 62 18.85 -28.96 -6.02
CA ASN A 62 18.66 -28.47 -4.65
C ASN A 62 19.12 -27.02 -4.49
N ILE A 63 20.29 -26.66 -5.05
CA ILE A 63 20.78 -25.29 -5.02
C ILE A 63 19.83 -24.35 -5.77
N ARG A 64 19.33 -24.77 -6.94
CA ARG A 64 18.33 -24.00 -7.71
C ARG A 64 17.04 -23.80 -6.92
N ALA A 65 16.52 -24.86 -6.32
CA ALA A 65 15.30 -24.80 -5.51
C ALA A 65 15.47 -23.84 -4.31
N MET A 66 16.59 -23.93 -3.61
CA MET A 66 16.91 -23.01 -2.51
C MET A 66 17.06 -21.57 -2.99
N ALA A 67 17.73 -21.33 -4.12
CA ALA A 67 17.89 -19.98 -4.69
C ALA A 67 16.54 -19.37 -5.08
N LEU A 68 15.66 -20.13 -5.75
CA LEU A 68 14.31 -19.68 -6.08
C LEU A 68 13.47 -19.39 -4.85
N SER A 69 13.55 -20.25 -3.82
CA SER A 69 12.87 -20.02 -2.54
C SER A 69 13.35 -18.75 -1.86
N ASN A 70 14.65 -18.50 -1.83
CA ASN A 70 15.24 -17.29 -1.25
C ASN A 70 14.80 -16.02 -2.01
N ILE A 71 14.77 -16.08 -3.35
CA ILE A 71 14.28 -14.97 -4.17
C ILE A 71 12.80 -14.72 -3.90
N ALA A 72 11.96 -15.77 -3.87
CA ALA A 72 10.54 -15.64 -3.58
C ALA A 72 10.31 -15.02 -2.19
N GLN A 73 11.06 -15.44 -1.19
CA GLN A 73 10.99 -14.90 0.17
C GLN A 73 11.46 -13.44 0.22
N ALA A 74 12.54 -13.09 -0.47
CA ALA A 74 13.04 -11.71 -0.56
C ALA A 74 12.01 -10.79 -1.22
N VAL A 75 11.39 -11.22 -2.32
CA VAL A 75 10.32 -10.48 -2.99
C VAL A 75 9.11 -10.34 -2.06
N ALA A 76 8.66 -11.42 -1.43
CA ALA A 76 7.52 -11.39 -0.51
C ALA A 76 7.76 -10.45 0.69
N SER A 77 8.99 -10.37 1.19
CA SER A 77 9.36 -9.46 2.28
C SER A 77 9.49 -8.00 1.84
N ALA A 78 9.90 -7.74 0.59
CA ALA A 78 10.06 -6.39 0.05
C ALA A 78 8.72 -5.75 -0.36
N MET A 79 7.74 -6.53 -0.80
CA MET A 79 6.44 -6.05 -1.30
C MET A 79 5.69 -5.17 -0.29
N PRO A 80 5.56 -5.52 1.00
CA PRO A 80 4.90 -4.66 1.99
C PRO A 80 5.59 -3.31 2.14
N THR A 81 6.92 -3.29 2.13
CA THR A 81 7.72 -2.05 2.24
C THR A 81 7.49 -1.15 1.03
N LEU A 82 7.53 -1.69 -0.19
CA LEU A 82 7.24 -0.94 -1.41
C LEU A 82 5.82 -0.37 -1.41
N LYS A 83 4.84 -1.17 -0.98
CA LYS A 83 3.45 -0.72 -0.83
C LYS A 83 3.35 0.43 0.19
N ALA A 84 3.99 0.32 1.34
CA ALA A 84 3.99 1.37 2.36
C ALA A 84 4.65 2.67 1.85
N VAL A 85 5.78 2.57 1.15
CA VAL A 85 6.46 3.73 0.54
C VAL A 85 5.56 4.39 -0.51
N ALA A 86 4.95 3.62 -1.41
CA ALA A 86 4.05 4.15 -2.42
C ALA A 86 2.84 4.87 -1.80
N GLN A 87 2.25 4.31 -0.74
CA GLN A 87 1.14 4.95 -0.01
C GLN A 87 1.58 6.24 0.69
N ALA A 88 2.77 6.24 1.32
CA ALA A 88 3.32 7.43 1.95
C ALA A 88 3.54 8.56 0.94
N HIS A 89 4.10 8.25 -0.24
CA HIS A 89 4.29 9.23 -1.32
C HIS A 89 2.97 9.80 -1.84
N ARG A 90 1.95 8.96 -2.04
CA ARG A 90 0.62 9.42 -2.48
C ARG A 90 0.00 10.37 -1.47
N LYS A 91 0.07 10.02 -0.18
CA LYS A 91 -0.41 10.88 0.89
C LYS A 91 0.33 12.21 0.92
N GLN A 92 1.66 12.20 0.88
CA GLN A 92 2.47 13.42 0.87
C GLN A 92 2.18 14.32 -0.35
N ALA A 93 1.99 13.72 -1.53
CA ALA A 93 1.61 14.45 -2.73
C ALA A 93 0.23 15.10 -2.60
N ALA A 94 -0.74 14.39 -2.02
CA ALA A 94 -2.08 14.92 -1.77
C ALA A 94 -2.06 16.05 -0.73
N ASP A 95 -1.32 15.89 0.36
CA ASP A 95 -1.16 16.92 1.39
C ASP A 95 -0.50 18.19 0.81
N LEU A 96 0.53 18.02 -0.03
CA LEU A 96 1.17 19.15 -0.71
C LEU A 96 0.22 19.86 -1.69
N ALA A 97 -0.52 19.08 -2.50
CA ALA A 97 -1.50 19.63 -3.43
C ALA A 97 -2.60 20.42 -2.71
N LEU A 98 -3.10 19.89 -1.58
CA LEU A 98 -4.09 20.56 -0.77
C LEU A 98 -3.55 21.85 -0.14
N ALA A 99 -2.31 21.83 0.37
CA ALA A 99 -1.67 23.02 0.92
C ALA A 99 -1.48 24.10 -0.16
N ALA A 100 -1.03 23.71 -1.36
CA ALA A 100 -0.89 24.63 -2.49
C ALA A 100 -2.26 25.22 -2.91
N ALA A 101 -3.30 24.37 -3.02
CA ALA A 101 -4.65 24.80 -3.34
C ALA A 101 -5.20 25.80 -2.33
N ARG A 102 -5.04 25.55 -1.03
CA ARG A 102 -5.43 26.49 0.05
C ARG A 102 -4.70 27.82 -0.05
N THR A 103 -3.41 27.80 -0.34
CA THR A 103 -2.61 29.03 -0.50
C THR A 103 -3.08 29.85 -1.69
N ILE A 104 -3.31 29.20 -2.84
CA ILE A 104 -3.79 29.87 -4.05
C ILE A 104 -5.21 30.41 -3.87
N ALA A 105 -6.11 29.58 -3.30
CA ALA A 105 -7.48 30.00 -3.04
C ALA A 105 -7.52 31.14 -2.04
N GLY A 106 -6.74 31.10 -0.95
CA GLY A 106 -6.63 32.19 0.02
C GLY A 106 -6.21 33.50 -0.65
N ALA A 107 -5.12 33.48 -1.43
CA ALA A 107 -4.64 34.65 -2.15
C ALA A 107 -5.68 35.22 -3.16
N ALA A 108 -6.46 34.33 -3.80
CA ALA A 108 -7.54 34.75 -4.69
C ALA A 108 -8.71 35.41 -3.92
N LEU A 109 -9.10 34.84 -2.77
CA LEU A 109 -10.15 35.37 -1.91
C LEU A 109 -9.74 36.69 -1.26
N ASP A 110 -8.47 36.86 -0.90
CA ASP A 110 -7.93 38.13 -0.42
C ASP A 110 -8.05 39.24 -1.46
N ARG A 111 -7.82 38.89 -2.71
CA ARG A 111 -7.91 39.86 -3.81
C ARG A 111 -9.33 40.13 -4.31
N PHE A 112 -10.19 39.11 -4.22
CA PHE A 112 -11.56 39.14 -4.74
C PHE A 112 -12.57 38.57 -3.72
N PRO A 113 -12.75 39.22 -2.57
CA PRO A 113 -13.52 38.67 -1.45
C PRO A 113 -15.00 38.44 -1.79
N HIS A 114 -15.56 39.20 -2.74
CA HIS A 114 -16.97 39.09 -3.14
C HIS A 114 -17.21 38.21 -4.36
N ALA A 115 -16.17 37.67 -4.99
CA ALA A 115 -16.32 36.82 -6.17
C ALA A 115 -17.15 35.52 -5.91
N PRO A 116 -16.98 34.81 -4.77
CA PRO A 116 -17.82 33.67 -4.47
C PRO A 116 -19.30 34.03 -4.29
N LEU A 117 -19.58 35.17 -3.68
CA LEU A 117 -20.94 35.67 -3.49
C LEU A 117 -21.59 35.99 -4.85
N LYS A 118 -20.89 36.68 -5.75
CA LYS A 118 -21.35 36.93 -7.10
C LYS A 118 -21.66 35.64 -7.86
N ALA A 119 -20.75 34.66 -7.82
CA ALA A 119 -20.97 33.37 -8.44
C ALA A 119 -22.17 32.61 -7.86
N ALA A 120 -22.38 32.69 -6.55
CA ALA A 120 -23.54 32.08 -5.91
C ALA A 120 -24.86 32.74 -6.34
N LEU A 121 -24.89 34.07 -6.46
CA LEU A 121 -26.07 34.80 -6.94
C LEU A 121 -26.42 34.42 -8.39
N GLU A 122 -25.41 34.27 -9.26
CA GLU A 122 -25.61 33.81 -10.63
C GLU A 122 -26.18 32.39 -10.69
N LEU A 123 -25.71 31.48 -9.83
CA LEU A 123 -26.19 30.10 -9.75
C LEU A 123 -27.62 29.99 -9.18
N LEU A 124 -27.94 30.85 -8.21
CA LEU A 124 -29.24 30.84 -7.51
C LEU A 124 -30.27 31.78 -8.17
N ALA A 125 -29.94 32.41 -9.30
CA ALA A 125 -30.77 33.41 -9.92
C ALA A 125 -32.24 33.00 -10.10
N GLN A 126 -32.48 31.76 -10.55
CA GLN A 126 -33.82 31.20 -10.74
C GLN A 126 -34.56 30.88 -9.43
N GLU A 127 -33.82 30.60 -8.38
CA GLU A 127 -34.38 30.27 -7.07
C GLU A 127 -34.82 31.53 -6.30
N ILE A 128 -34.15 32.63 -6.52
CA ILE A 128 -34.35 33.89 -5.80
C ILE A 128 -35.23 34.89 -6.54
N ASP A 129 -35.46 34.72 -7.85
CA ASP A 129 -36.15 35.72 -8.72
C ASP A 129 -37.58 36.05 -8.24
N ALA A 130 -38.31 35.05 -7.73
CA ALA A 130 -39.67 35.18 -7.21
C ALA A 130 -39.72 35.71 -5.78
N SER A 131 -38.59 35.86 -5.12
CA SER A 131 -38.53 36.30 -3.71
C SER A 131 -38.60 37.81 -3.61
N PRO A 132 -39.48 38.37 -2.76
CA PRO A 132 -39.60 39.81 -2.61
C PRO A 132 -38.40 40.45 -1.89
N ARG A 133 -37.59 39.63 -1.21
CA ARG A 133 -36.46 40.08 -0.40
C ARG A 133 -35.36 39.03 -0.36
N LEU A 134 -34.13 39.50 -0.53
CA LEU A 134 -32.90 38.75 -0.34
C LEU A 134 -32.09 39.39 0.82
N VAL A 135 -31.74 38.62 1.83
CA VAL A 135 -30.85 39.06 2.91
C VAL A 135 -29.46 38.51 2.64
N VAL A 136 -28.48 39.40 2.53
CA VAL A 136 -27.08 39.08 2.38
C VAL A 136 -26.35 39.36 3.69
N ARG A 137 -25.76 38.33 4.29
CA ARG A 137 -24.90 38.44 5.46
C ARG A 137 -23.47 38.13 5.05
N ALA A 138 -22.54 39.01 5.32
CA ALA A 138 -21.12 38.83 5.12
C ALA A 138 -20.34 39.81 5.99
N SER A 139 -19.05 39.63 6.13
CA SER A 139 -18.18 40.61 6.79
C SER A 139 -17.65 41.62 5.78
N GLY A 140 -17.40 42.86 6.24
CA GLY A 140 -16.80 43.91 5.42
C GLY A 140 -17.71 44.45 4.32
N LEU A 141 -19.01 44.56 4.57
CA LEU A 141 -20.00 45.12 3.66
C LEU A 141 -19.96 46.66 3.65
N ASP A 142 -18.90 47.25 3.07
CA ASP A 142 -18.86 48.69 2.81
C ASP A 142 -19.80 49.11 1.66
N ASP A 143 -19.90 50.38 1.36
CA ASP A 143 -20.80 50.90 0.33
C ASP A 143 -20.40 50.42 -1.06
N GLU A 144 -19.10 50.21 -1.34
CA GLU A 144 -18.61 49.70 -2.61
C GLU A 144 -19.01 48.24 -2.78
N ALA A 145 -18.81 47.40 -1.79
CA ALA A 145 -19.21 45.98 -1.77
C ALA A 145 -20.72 45.82 -1.95
N ARG A 146 -21.53 46.63 -1.23
CA ARG A 146 -23.00 46.62 -1.38
C ARG A 146 -23.42 46.97 -2.80
N GLY A 147 -22.82 48.04 -3.40
CA GLY A 147 -23.11 48.38 -4.78
C GLY A 147 -22.68 47.37 -5.82
N LEU A 148 -21.63 46.57 -5.57
CA LEU A 148 -21.21 45.45 -6.40
C LEU A 148 -22.22 44.29 -6.31
N ILE A 149 -22.70 43.99 -5.12
CA ILE A 149 -23.66 42.90 -4.86
C ILE A 149 -25.04 43.26 -5.44
N GLU A 150 -25.51 44.48 -5.26
CA GLU A 150 -26.78 44.97 -5.84
C GLU A 150 -26.76 44.88 -7.36
N ARG A 151 -25.64 45.26 -8.00
CA ARG A 151 -25.46 45.09 -9.46
C ARG A 151 -25.48 43.65 -9.87
N ALA A 152 -24.78 42.76 -9.12
CA ALA A 152 -24.77 41.34 -9.42
C ALA A 152 -26.18 40.71 -9.27
N CYS A 153 -26.98 41.13 -8.28
CA CYS A 153 -28.37 40.73 -8.16
C CYS A 153 -29.22 41.19 -9.35
N ALA A 154 -29.07 42.45 -9.75
CA ALA A 154 -29.79 43.00 -10.93
C ALA A 154 -29.39 42.29 -12.23
N ASP A 155 -28.11 42.03 -12.44
CA ASP A 155 -27.56 41.29 -13.58
C ASP A 155 -28.08 39.85 -13.66
N SER A 156 -28.35 39.26 -12.49
CA SER A 156 -28.94 37.89 -12.33
C SER A 156 -30.46 37.89 -12.50
N GLY A 157 -31.09 39.05 -12.73
CA GLY A 157 -32.55 39.14 -12.90
C GLY A 157 -33.35 39.33 -11.60
N PHE A 158 -32.73 39.42 -10.46
CA PHE A 158 -33.43 39.67 -9.19
C PHE A 158 -34.03 41.09 -9.13
N THR A 159 -35.34 41.19 -8.91
CA THR A 159 -36.09 42.45 -8.85
C THR A 159 -36.55 42.86 -7.46
N GLY A 160 -36.30 42.02 -6.45
CA GLY A 160 -36.68 42.25 -5.08
C GLY A 160 -35.78 43.22 -4.34
N VAL A 161 -36.01 43.37 -3.04
CA VAL A 161 -35.21 44.22 -2.16
C VAL A 161 -34.03 43.40 -1.61
N VAL A 162 -32.79 43.93 -1.81
CA VAL A 162 -31.59 43.39 -1.17
C VAL A 162 -31.38 44.07 0.20
N ALA A 163 -31.28 43.28 1.25
CA ALA A 163 -31.00 43.76 2.58
C ALA A 163 -29.64 43.21 3.02
N PHE A 164 -28.79 44.10 3.52
CA PHE A 164 -27.46 43.75 3.97
C PHE A 164 -27.38 43.66 5.49
N ARG A 165 -26.68 42.66 6.00
CA ARG A 165 -26.30 42.55 7.41
C ARG A 165 -24.79 42.31 7.49
N ASP A 166 -24.10 43.28 8.05
CA ASP A 166 -22.67 43.14 8.32
C ASP A 166 -22.47 42.27 9.57
N GLU A 167 -21.72 41.20 9.41
CA GLU A 167 -21.41 40.21 10.46
C GLU A 167 -19.88 40.15 10.67
N PRO A 168 -19.31 41.01 11.49
CA PRO A 168 -17.86 41.14 11.67
C PRO A 168 -17.16 39.86 12.15
N GLY A 169 -17.91 38.92 12.73
CA GLY A 169 -17.40 37.62 13.17
C GLY A 169 -17.35 36.55 12.08
N MET A 170 -17.87 36.84 10.89
CA MET A 170 -17.86 35.93 9.78
C MET A 170 -16.47 35.94 9.09
N ALA A 171 -15.99 34.76 8.69
CA ALA A 171 -14.69 34.64 8.02
C ALA A 171 -14.68 35.44 6.69
N GLN A 172 -13.51 35.85 6.27
CA GLN A 172 -13.34 36.55 5.00
C GLN A 172 -13.87 35.71 3.84
N ALA A 173 -14.61 36.36 2.91
CA ALA A 173 -15.30 35.72 1.78
C ALA A 173 -16.36 34.66 2.16
N ALA A 174 -16.63 34.45 3.45
CA ALA A 174 -17.81 33.71 3.89
C ALA A 174 -19.05 34.59 3.74
N PHE A 175 -20.17 33.99 3.38
CA PHE A 175 -21.44 34.67 3.27
C PHE A 175 -22.61 33.75 3.54
N GLN A 176 -23.76 34.34 3.83
CA GLN A 176 -25.03 33.67 3.94
C GLN A 176 -26.07 34.46 3.13
N LEU A 177 -26.79 33.76 2.29
CA LEU A 177 -27.95 34.27 1.55
C LEU A 177 -29.21 33.67 2.15
N GLU A 178 -30.25 34.50 2.37
CA GLU A 178 -31.53 34.06 2.92
C GLU A 178 -32.66 34.74 2.11
N TRP A 179 -33.56 33.95 1.57
CA TRP A 179 -34.73 34.40 0.82
C TRP A 179 -35.97 33.68 1.32
N ALA A 180 -37.15 33.96 0.76
CA ALA A 180 -38.43 33.51 1.30
C ALA A 180 -38.47 31.98 1.56
N ASP A 181 -37.96 31.20 0.64
CA ASP A 181 -38.14 29.74 0.65
C ASP A 181 -36.80 28.98 0.82
N GLY A 182 -35.69 29.69 1.04
CA GLY A 182 -34.40 29.04 1.13
C GLY A 182 -33.29 29.86 1.76
N ARG A 183 -32.16 29.17 1.90
CA ARG A 183 -30.92 29.72 2.44
C ARG A 183 -29.73 29.05 1.76
N ALA A 184 -28.70 29.80 1.49
CA ALA A 184 -27.42 29.32 1.04
C ALA A 184 -26.30 29.88 1.92
N ASP A 185 -25.39 29.01 2.33
CA ASP A 185 -24.24 29.36 3.15
C ASP A 185 -22.96 29.03 2.38
N HIS A 186 -22.00 29.91 2.43
CA HIS A 186 -20.66 29.68 1.93
C HIS A 186 -19.64 29.93 3.03
N ASP A 187 -18.89 28.88 3.33
CA ASP A 187 -17.71 28.91 4.20
C ASP A 187 -16.52 28.35 3.46
N PRO A 188 -15.55 29.19 3.05
CA PRO A 188 -14.36 28.76 2.31
C PRO A 188 -13.52 27.74 3.10
N GLN A 189 -13.40 27.94 4.43
CA GLN A 189 -12.60 27.05 5.26
C GLN A 189 -13.28 25.68 5.40
N GLY A 190 -14.56 25.65 5.74
CA GLY A 190 -15.32 24.39 5.81
C GLY A 190 -15.40 23.67 4.46
N SER A 191 -15.40 24.41 3.35
CA SER A 191 -15.32 23.82 2.01
C SER A 191 -13.97 23.15 1.75
N ALA A 192 -12.87 23.80 2.14
CA ALA A 192 -11.53 23.24 2.04
C ALA A 192 -11.34 22.01 2.93
N ASP A 193 -11.95 21.99 4.11
CA ASP A 193 -11.91 20.85 5.03
C ASP A 193 -12.69 19.65 4.48
N ARG A 194 -13.89 19.87 3.89
CA ARG A 194 -14.63 18.80 3.20
C ARG A 194 -13.87 18.20 2.04
N VAL A 195 -13.14 19.03 1.25
CA VAL A 195 -12.27 18.52 0.18
C VAL A 195 -11.13 17.68 0.74
N ALA A 196 -10.51 18.11 1.85
CA ALA A 196 -9.46 17.35 2.51
C ALA A 196 -9.94 15.99 3.04
N GLU A 197 -11.12 15.96 3.65
CA GLU A 197 -11.76 14.73 4.13
C GLU A 197 -12.09 13.78 2.98
N ALA A 198 -12.70 14.30 1.90
CA ALA A 198 -13.02 13.52 0.71
C ALA A 198 -11.76 12.91 0.06
N LEU A 199 -10.68 13.70 -0.05
CA LEU A 199 -9.40 13.22 -0.58
C LEU A 199 -8.79 12.14 0.30
N THR A 200 -8.82 12.32 1.63
CA THR A 200 -8.34 11.33 2.59
C THR A 200 -9.14 10.03 2.51
N ALA A 201 -10.47 10.13 2.40
CA ALA A 201 -11.33 8.97 2.24
C ALA A 201 -11.07 8.22 0.91
N ALA A 202 -10.88 8.96 -0.19
CA ALA A 202 -10.56 8.38 -1.49
C ALA A 202 -9.22 7.62 -1.47
N LEU A 203 -8.17 8.20 -0.86
CA LEU A 203 -6.86 7.54 -0.70
C LEU A 203 -6.95 6.29 0.18
N ALA A 204 -7.77 6.32 1.23
CA ALA A 204 -7.98 5.15 2.09
C ALA A 204 -8.74 4.02 1.36
N ALA A 205 -9.75 4.37 0.57
CA ALA A 205 -10.49 3.42 -0.25
C ALA A 205 -9.59 2.75 -1.30
N GLU A 206 -8.75 3.53 -2.00
CA GLU A 206 -7.78 3.00 -2.97
C GLU A 206 -6.77 2.05 -2.31
N ALA A 207 -6.30 2.37 -1.09
CA ALA A 207 -5.40 1.50 -0.34
C ALA A 207 -6.04 0.14 0.00
N GLY A 208 -7.35 0.11 0.23
CA GLY A 208 -8.13 -1.12 0.49
C GLY A 208 -8.40 -1.96 -0.78
N HIS A 209 -8.40 -1.35 -1.96
CA HIS A 209 -8.66 -2.00 -3.24
C HIS A 209 -7.38 -2.44 -3.98
N ALA A 210 -6.20 -2.35 -3.34
CA ALA A 210 -4.97 -2.89 -3.92
C ALA A 210 -5.14 -4.40 -4.16
N GLU A 211 -5.47 -4.76 -5.40
CA GLU A 211 -5.65 -6.15 -5.84
C GLU A 211 -4.41 -6.97 -5.47
N THR A 212 -4.64 -8.06 -4.73
CA THR A 212 -3.66 -9.13 -4.65
C THR A 212 -3.55 -9.72 -6.06
N LEU A 213 -2.43 -9.48 -6.74
CA LEU A 213 -2.16 -10.13 -8.02
C LEU A 213 -2.41 -11.63 -7.85
N PRO A 214 -3.28 -12.25 -8.67
CA PRO A 214 -3.49 -13.68 -8.59
C PRO A 214 -2.15 -14.35 -8.89
N VAL A 215 -1.65 -15.13 -7.92
CA VAL A 215 -0.50 -16.02 -8.16
C VAL A 215 -1.00 -17.09 -9.09
N ASP A 216 -0.68 -16.97 -10.38
CA ASP A 216 -0.95 -18.01 -11.36
C ASP A 216 -0.14 -19.25 -10.96
N ARG A 217 -0.81 -20.22 -10.33
CA ARG A 217 -0.25 -21.51 -9.91
C ARG A 217 -0.02 -22.46 -11.09
N SER A 218 -0.27 -22.05 -12.32
CA SER A 218 -0.17 -22.91 -13.50
C SER A 218 1.26 -23.01 -14.09
N MET A 219 2.24 -22.32 -13.51
CA MET A 219 3.62 -22.30 -13.99
C MET A 219 4.60 -23.18 -13.17
N PHE A 220 4.12 -24.10 -12.30
CA PHE A 220 4.99 -25.05 -11.60
C PHE A 220 4.59 -26.49 -11.84
#